data_4fee8fd05d8c4892a456a1e270be12b9
#
_entry.id   4fee8fd05d8c4892a456a1e270be12b9
#
_cell.length_a   1.000
_cell.length_b   1.000
_cell.length_c   1.000
_cell.angle_alpha   90.00
_cell.angle_beta   90.00
_cell.angle_gamma   90.00
#
_symmetry.space_group_name_H-M   'P 1'
#
loop_
_entity.id
_entity.type
_entity.pdbx_description
1 polymer ?
#
loop_
_entity_poly.entity_id
_entity_poly.type
_entity_poly.pdbx_seq_one_letter_code
_entity_poly.pdbx_strand_id
1 'polypeptide(L)'
;LHYRQAPHHEAAIFAIARSVAEAHPELALQPGKCVVEIKPEGINKGAAIAAFMAEAPFKGRTPVFFGDDLTDEAGFRVVNQAQGMSVKVGSGETIAGWRLENVASVWQWISDVANQQQQQIAQNNGRNHYGSLSRRL
;
A
#
# COMPACT_ATOMS: atom_id res chain seq x y z
N LEU A 1 -10.50 17.95 7.41
CA LEU A 1 -10.85 18.61 8.68
C LEU A 1 -10.33 17.78 9.84
N HIS A 2 -9.32 18.29 10.55
CA HIS A 2 -8.71 17.60 11.70
C HIS A 2 -9.31 18.12 13.02
N TYR A 3 -9.56 17.24 13.97
CA TYR A 3 -10.10 17.61 15.29
C TYR A 3 -9.32 16.94 16.45
N ARG A 4 -8.09 16.47 16.19
CA ARG A 4 -7.25 15.81 17.23
C ARG A 4 -6.99 16.67 18.44
N GLN A 5 -6.80 18.00 18.27
CA GLN A 5 -6.58 18.95 19.35
C GLN A 5 -7.87 19.47 20.00
N ALA A 6 -9.02 19.14 19.44
CA ALA A 6 -10.33 19.57 19.89
C ALA A 6 -11.40 18.48 19.67
N PRO A 7 -11.25 17.31 20.33
CA PRO A 7 -12.09 16.14 20.08
C PRO A 7 -13.58 16.38 20.38
N HIS A 8 -13.90 17.33 21.24
CA HIS A 8 -15.28 17.72 21.54
C HIS A 8 -16.01 18.38 20.35
N HIS A 9 -15.29 18.78 19.29
CA HIS A 9 -15.88 19.31 18.06
C HIS A 9 -16.14 18.24 16.99
N GLU A 10 -15.91 16.97 17.25
CA GLU A 10 -16.09 15.90 16.28
C GLU A 10 -17.47 15.95 15.61
N ALA A 11 -18.55 16.01 16.39
CA ALA A 11 -19.91 16.03 15.86
C ALA A 11 -20.18 17.25 14.96
N ALA A 12 -19.69 18.43 15.34
CA ALA A 12 -19.84 19.63 14.55
C ALA A 12 -19.05 19.58 13.23
N ILE A 13 -17.83 19.03 13.27
CA ILE A 13 -16.99 18.86 12.09
C ILE A 13 -17.60 17.87 11.12
N PHE A 14 -18.15 16.74 11.60
CA PHE A 14 -18.86 15.78 10.75
C PHE A 14 -20.16 16.38 10.16
N ALA A 15 -20.88 17.22 10.89
CA ALA A 15 -22.06 17.90 10.37
C ALA A 15 -21.69 18.84 9.22
N ILE A 16 -20.63 19.64 9.37
CA ILE A 16 -20.13 20.52 8.32
C ILE A 16 -19.67 19.70 7.11
N ALA A 17 -18.88 18.65 7.31
CA ALA A 17 -18.41 17.80 6.23
C ALA A 17 -19.55 17.17 5.44
N ARG A 18 -20.61 16.68 6.13
CA ARG A 18 -21.80 16.12 5.48
C ARG A 18 -22.54 17.15 4.65
N SER A 19 -22.75 18.36 5.17
CA SER A 19 -23.46 19.40 4.42
C SER A 19 -22.70 19.78 3.13
N VAL A 20 -21.38 19.74 3.15
CA VAL A 20 -20.57 19.95 1.94
C VAL A 20 -20.73 18.79 0.95
N ALA A 21 -20.65 17.55 1.42
CA ALA A 21 -20.80 16.39 0.54
C ALA A 21 -22.23 16.27 -0.04
N GLU A 22 -23.25 16.64 0.72
CA GLU A 22 -24.65 16.69 0.23
C GLU A 22 -24.85 17.75 -0.87
N ALA A 23 -24.14 18.87 -0.78
CA ALA A 23 -24.17 19.92 -1.80
C ALA A 23 -23.32 19.59 -3.03
N HIS A 24 -22.41 18.63 -2.94
CA HIS A 24 -21.43 18.26 -3.95
C HIS A 24 -21.40 16.74 -4.15
N PRO A 25 -22.28 16.16 -4.99
CA PRO A 25 -22.38 14.71 -5.19
C PRO A 25 -21.11 14.04 -5.72
N GLU A 26 -20.21 14.84 -6.30
CA GLU A 26 -18.89 14.38 -6.76
C GLU A 26 -17.88 14.18 -5.63
N LEU A 27 -18.24 14.53 -4.39
CA LEU A 27 -17.38 14.42 -3.22
C LEU A 27 -17.85 13.31 -2.29
N ALA A 28 -16.90 12.61 -1.70
CA ALA A 28 -17.10 11.59 -0.68
C ALA A 28 -16.42 11.97 0.64
N LEU A 29 -17.00 11.54 1.75
CA LEU A 29 -16.40 11.67 3.07
C LEU A 29 -15.60 10.43 3.41
N GLN A 30 -14.41 10.64 3.90
CA GLN A 30 -13.56 9.57 4.43
C GLN A 30 -13.21 9.85 5.89
N PRO A 31 -13.86 9.17 6.85
CA PRO A 31 -13.47 9.21 8.25
C PRO A 31 -12.09 8.59 8.47
N GLY A 32 -11.29 9.21 9.35
CA GLY A 32 -10.02 8.70 9.83
C GLY A 32 -9.85 8.98 11.32
N LYS A 33 -8.68 8.68 11.86
CA LYS A 33 -8.38 8.91 13.28
C LYS A 33 -8.28 10.41 13.59
N CYS A 34 -9.32 10.97 14.22
CA CYS A 34 -9.44 12.39 14.53
C CYS A 34 -9.39 13.31 13.31
N VAL A 35 -9.91 12.84 12.19
CA VAL A 35 -9.99 13.58 10.93
C VAL A 35 -11.20 13.11 10.12
N VAL A 36 -11.81 14.02 9.36
CA VAL A 36 -12.68 13.69 8.23
C VAL A 36 -12.14 14.37 6.98
N GLU A 37 -11.91 13.59 5.95
CA GLU A 37 -11.46 14.06 4.64
C GLU A 37 -12.66 14.20 3.71
N ILE A 38 -12.67 15.27 2.92
CA ILE A 38 -13.58 15.48 1.81
C ILE A 38 -12.74 15.33 0.56
N LYS A 39 -13.07 14.36 -0.26
CA LYS A 39 -12.29 14.03 -1.47
C LYS A 39 -13.21 13.69 -2.63
N PRO A 40 -12.74 13.72 -3.89
CA PRO A 40 -13.53 13.22 -5.01
C PRO A 40 -13.95 11.76 -4.79
N GLU A 41 -15.19 11.44 -5.17
CA GLU A 41 -15.72 10.09 -5.07
C GLU A 41 -14.92 9.12 -5.97
N GLY A 42 -14.79 7.87 -5.54
CA GLY A 42 -14.04 6.85 -6.27
C GLY A 42 -12.52 6.93 -6.15
N ILE A 43 -11.96 8.03 -5.62
CA ILE A 43 -10.52 8.14 -5.38
C ILE A 43 -10.16 7.51 -4.04
N ASN A 44 -9.45 6.40 -4.12
CA ASN A 44 -8.91 5.69 -2.96
C ASN A 44 -7.59 5.01 -3.32
N LYS A 45 -6.89 4.46 -2.31
CA LYS A 45 -5.59 3.79 -2.51
C LYS A 45 -5.70 2.59 -3.47
N GLY A 46 -6.81 1.89 -3.47
CA GLY A 46 -7.05 0.79 -4.41
C GLY A 46 -7.12 1.25 -5.86
N ALA A 47 -7.87 2.32 -6.14
CA ALA A 47 -7.94 2.89 -7.48
C ALA A 47 -6.57 3.37 -7.98
N ALA A 48 -5.78 4.00 -7.10
CA ALA A 48 -4.42 4.41 -7.43
C ALA A 48 -3.50 3.22 -7.76
N ILE A 49 -3.55 2.16 -6.96
CA ILE A 49 -2.78 0.92 -7.21
C ILE A 49 -3.20 0.31 -8.54
N ALA A 50 -4.49 0.20 -8.83
CA ALA A 50 -4.99 -0.35 -10.08
C ALA A 50 -4.49 0.46 -11.30
N ALA A 51 -4.49 1.79 -11.21
CA ALA A 51 -3.97 2.66 -12.25
C ALA A 51 -2.48 2.42 -12.49
N PHE A 52 -1.65 2.39 -11.43
CA PHE A 52 -0.23 2.08 -11.56
C PHE A 52 0.01 0.71 -12.19
N MET A 53 -0.72 -0.32 -11.78
CA MET A 53 -0.55 -1.68 -12.31
C MET A 53 -0.98 -1.81 -13.78
N ALA A 54 -1.74 -0.87 -14.32
CA ALA A 54 -2.11 -0.83 -15.74
C ALA A 54 -1.02 -0.24 -16.65
N GLU A 55 -0.04 0.47 -16.10
CA GLU A 55 0.95 1.25 -16.84
C GLU A 55 2.38 0.70 -16.67
N ALA A 56 3.24 0.95 -17.67
CA ALA A 56 4.67 0.70 -17.54
C ALA A 56 5.29 1.66 -16.51
N PRO A 57 6.26 1.21 -15.69
CA PRO A 57 6.95 -0.08 -15.70
C PRO A 57 6.28 -1.17 -14.83
N PHE A 58 5.10 -0.92 -14.26
CA PHE A 58 4.43 -1.78 -13.28
C PHE A 58 3.57 -2.88 -13.91
N LYS A 59 3.10 -2.65 -15.13
CA LYS A 59 2.27 -3.61 -15.86
C LYS A 59 2.92 -4.99 -15.95
N GLY A 60 2.20 -6.02 -15.52
CA GLY A 60 2.68 -7.41 -15.51
C GLY A 60 3.58 -7.76 -14.32
N ARG A 61 3.76 -6.84 -13.37
CA ARG A 61 4.48 -7.11 -12.11
C ARG A 61 3.51 -7.47 -10.99
N THR A 62 4.04 -8.08 -9.95
CA THR A 62 3.28 -8.44 -8.75
C THR A 62 3.34 -7.28 -7.75
N PRO A 63 2.20 -6.69 -7.36
CA PRO A 63 2.18 -5.60 -6.39
C PRO A 63 2.49 -6.10 -4.97
N VAL A 64 3.23 -5.29 -4.22
CA VAL A 64 3.41 -5.43 -2.77
C VAL A 64 2.97 -4.12 -2.12
N PHE A 65 2.02 -4.20 -1.18
CA PHE A 65 1.46 -3.03 -0.55
C PHE A 65 1.40 -3.18 0.97
N PHE A 66 1.99 -2.22 1.68
CA PHE A 66 1.98 -2.12 3.13
C PHE A 66 1.04 -0.99 3.56
N GLY A 67 0.26 -1.23 4.60
CA GLY A 67 -0.65 -0.24 5.14
C GLY A 67 -0.95 -0.47 6.62
N ASP A 68 -1.23 0.61 7.35
CA ASP A 68 -1.49 0.60 8.78
C ASP A 68 -2.88 1.13 9.16
N ASP A 69 -3.59 1.77 8.23
CA ASP A 69 -4.87 2.43 8.51
C ASP A 69 -6.05 1.71 7.82
N LEU A 70 -7.26 2.06 8.24
CA LEU A 70 -8.50 1.56 7.66
C LEU A 70 -8.62 1.93 6.16
N THR A 71 -8.11 3.09 5.79
CA THR A 71 -8.11 3.56 4.39
C THR A 71 -7.26 2.70 3.46
N ASP A 72 -6.34 1.87 4.00
CA ASP A 72 -5.50 0.96 3.26
C ASP A 72 -6.23 -0.32 2.83
N GLU A 73 -7.38 -0.63 3.45
CA GLU A 73 -8.16 -1.83 3.12
C GLU A 73 -8.61 -1.86 1.65
N ALA A 74 -8.89 -0.69 1.05
CA ALA A 74 -9.17 -0.59 -0.38
C ALA A 74 -7.95 -1.00 -1.23
N GLY A 75 -6.75 -0.64 -0.80
CA GLY A 75 -5.49 -1.07 -1.42
C GLY A 75 -5.26 -2.56 -1.27
N PHE A 76 -5.43 -3.11 -0.06
CA PHE A 76 -5.31 -4.55 0.18
C PHE A 76 -6.24 -5.37 -0.70
N ARG A 77 -7.48 -4.92 -0.89
CA ARG A 77 -8.44 -5.60 -1.78
C ARG A 77 -7.93 -5.72 -3.20
N VAL A 78 -7.45 -4.63 -3.78
CA VAL A 78 -6.93 -4.61 -5.15
C VAL A 78 -5.68 -5.48 -5.29
N VAL A 79 -4.77 -5.40 -4.31
CA VAL A 79 -3.55 -6.23 -4.30
C VAL A 79 -3.87 -7.70 -4.19
N ASN A 80 -4.85 -8.09 -3.33
CA ASN A 80 -5.30 -9.47 -3.20
C ASN A 80 -5.93 -9.98 -4.52
N GLN A 81 -6.74 -9.18 -5.20
CA GLN A 81 -7.33 -9.52 -6.50
C GLN A 81 -6.26 -9.71 -7.57
N ALA A 82 -5.19 -8.94 -7.51
CA ALA A 82 -4.02 -9.07 -8.40
C ALA A 82 -3.06 -10.19 -7.99
N GLN A 83 -3.43 -11.03 -7.00
CA GLN A 83 -2.58 -12.09 -6.44
C GLN A 83 -1.22 -11.57 -5.93
N GLY A 84 -1.20 -10.31 -5.47
CA GLY A 84 -0.05 -9.67 -4.88
C GLY A 84 0.08 -9.93 -3.39
N MET A 85 1.03 -9.24 -2.76
CA MET A 85 1.28 -9.33 -1.32
C MET A 85 0.74 -8.09 -0.62
N SER A 86 -0.36 -8.24 0.12
CA SER A 86 -0.93 -7.20 0.98
C SER A 86 -0.51 -7.42 2.42
N VAL A 87 0.04 -6.39 3.06
CA VAL A 87 0.66 -6.49 4.40
C VAL A 87 0.10 -5.42 5.32
N LYS A 88 -0.64 -5.83 6.34
CA LYS A 88 -1.06 -4.97 7.45
C LYS A 88 0.11 -4.71 8.38
N VAL A 89 0.36 -3.45 8.69
CA VAL A 89 1.32 -3.05 9.72
C VAL A 89 0.57 -2.71 11.01
N GLY A 90 0.95 -3.33 12.11
CA GLY A 90 0.28 -3.18 13.40
C GLY A 90 -0.95 -4.09 13.59
N SER A 91 -1.75 -3.77 14.61
CA SER A 91 -2.91 -4.54 15.04
C SER A 91 -4.20 -4.15 14.31
N GLY A 92 -5.31 -4.79 14.68
CA GLY A 92 -6.65 -4.54 14.16
C GLY A 92 -7.09 -5.52 13.08
N GLU A 93 -8.38 -5.48 12.76
CA GLU A 93 -8.97 -6.29 11.70
C GLU A 93 -8.49 -5.83 10.34
N THR A 94 -8.33 -6.76 9.40
CA THR A 94 -7.83 -6.48 8.06
C THR A 94 -8.13 -7.61 7.09
N ILE A 95 -8.29 -7.28 5.81
CA ILE A 95 -8.33 -8.25 4.71
C ILE A 95 -6.94 -8.51 4.10
N ALA A 96 -5.88 -7.88 4.62
CA ALA A 96 -4.52 -8.14 4.18
C ALA A 96 -4.14 -9.60 4.40
N GLY A 97 -3.45 -10.18 3.42
CA GLY A 97 -2.99 -11.58 3.48
C GLY A 97 -1.86 -11.82 4.48
N TRP A 98 -1.13 -10.77 4.85
CA TRP A 98 0.03 -10.83 5.73
C TRP A 98 0.00 -9.72 6.77
N ARG A 99 0.80 -9.88 7.83
CA ARG A 99 0.93 -8.89 8.90
C ARG A 99 2.38 -8.74 9.34
N LEU A 100 2.78 -7.49 9.59
CA LEU A 100 3.99 -7.14 10.32
C LEU A 100 3.62 -6.34 11.57
N GLU A 101 4.41 -6.49 12.61
CA GLU A 101 4.11 -5.91 13.92
C GLU A 101 4.18 -4.38 13.92
N ASN A 102 5.21 -3.83 13.25
CA ASN A 102 5.51 -2.40 13.28
C ASN A 102 6.38 -1.97 12.08
N VAL A 103 6.66 -0.68 11.99
CA VAL A 103 7.47 -0.08 10.92
C VAL A 103 8.91 -0.63 10.88
N ALA A 104 9.49 -0.96 12.04
CA ALA A 104 10.84 -1.56 12.08
C ALA A 104 10.86 -2.92 11.37
N SER A 105 9.81 -3.72 11.54
CA SER A 105 9.65 -4.99 10.82
C SER A 105 9.52 -4.81 9.31
N VAL A 106 8.91 -3.70 8.84
CA VAL A 106 8.85 -3.36 7.40
C VAL A 106 10.25 -3.08 6.88
N TRP A 107 11.04 -2.28 7.57
CA TRP A 107 12.44 -1.99 7.19
C TRP A 107 13.30 -3.24 7.15
N GLN A 108 13.14 -4.13 8.14
CA GLN A 108 13.85 -5.41 8.16
C GLN A 108 13.49 -6.24 6.92
N TRP A 109 12.19 -6.39 6.62
CA TRP A 109 11.72 -7.13 5.46
C TRP A 109 12.29 -6.58 4.14
N ILE A 110 12.27 -5.25 3.95
CA ILE A 110 12.83 -4.60 2.75
C ILE A 110 14.33 -4.89 2.63
N SER A 111 15.07 -4.80 3.74
CA SER A 111 16.50 -5.08 3.76
C SER A 111 16.81 -6.53 3.39
N ASP A 112 16.05 -7.47 3.93
CA ASP A 112 16.22 -8.90 3.65
C ASP A 112 15.96 -9.23 2.18
N VAL A 113 14.90 -8.67 1.59
CA VAL A 113 14.59 -8.84 0.16
C VAL A 113 15.70 -8.24 -0.71
N ALA A 114 16.21 -7.05 -0.39
CA ALA A 114 17.29 -6.41 -1.13
C ALA A 114 18.57 -7.25 -1.09
N ASN A 115 18.94 -7.78 0.08
CA ASN A 115 20.10 -8.64 0.26
C ASN A 115 19.98 -9.96 -0.51
N GLN A 116 18.81 -10.59 -0.51
CA GLN A 116 18.55 -11.82 -1.27
C GLN A 116 18.70 -11.59 -2.77
N GLN A 117 18.19 -10.47 -3.29
CA GLN A 117 18.34 -10.15 -4.71
C GLN A 117 19.81 -9.93 -5.10
N GLN A 118 20.59 -9.24 -4.27
CA GLN A 118 22.03 -9.05 -4.52
C GLN A 118 22.79 -10.38 -4.57
N GLN A 119 22.48 -11.30 -3.66
CA GLN A 119 23.08 -12.63 -3.63
C GLN A 119 22.73 -13.46 -4.87
N GLN A 120 21.49 -13.41 -5.34
CA GLN A 120 21.07 -14.10 -6.57
C GLN A 120 21.77 -13.55 -7.81
N ILE A 121 21.91 -12.23 -7.92
CA ILE A 121 22.65 -11.59 -9.02
C ILE A 121 24.10 -12.01 -9.01
N ALA A 122 24.77 -12.00 -7.85
CA ALA A 122 26.15 -12.43 -7.70
C ALA A 122 26.37 -13.91 -8.10
N GLN A 123 25.46 -14.80 -7.67
CA GLN A 123 25.51 -16.23 -8.04
C GLN A 123 25.29 -16.46 -9.53
N ASN A 124 24.37 -15.73 -10.17
CA ASN A 124 24.11 -15.84 -11.59
C ASN A 124 25.28 -15.32 -12.43
N ASN A 125 25.91 -14.23 -12.02
CA ASN A 125 27.11 -13.69 -12.67
C ASN A 125 28.32 -14.63 -12.52
N GLY A 126 28.48 -15.27 -11.36
CA GLY A 126 29.53 -16.28 -11.13
C GLY A 126 29.36 -17.52 -12.03
N ARG A 127 28.14 -18.01 -12.21
CA ARG A 127 27.86 -19.16 -13.11
C ARG A 127 28.15 -18.86 -14.57
N ASN A 128 27.85 -17.65 -15.04
CA ASN A 128 28.16 -17.27 -16.43
C ASN A 128 29.69 -17.14 -16.70
N HIS A 129 30.46 -16.82 -15.68
CA HIS A 129 31.92 -16.73 -15.82
C HIS A 129 32.60 -18.09 -15.91
N TYR A 130 32.10 -19.12 -15.23
CA TYR A 130 32.63 -20.50 -15.33
C TYR A 130 32.17 -21.24 -16.60
N GLY A 131 31.02 -20.91 -17.15
CA GLY A 131 30.50 -21.51 -18.39
C GLY A 131 31.30 -21.12 -19.65
N SER A 132 31.99 -19.99 -19.64
CA SER A 132 32.83 -19.52 -20.77
C SER A 132 34.21 -20.14 -20.80
N LEU A 133 34.71 -20.71 -19.71
CA LEU A 133 36.02 -21.35 -19.61
C LEU A 133 36.00 -22.82 -20.03
N SER A 134 34.85 -23.48 -20.13
CA SER A 134 34.75 -24.91 -20.51
C SER A 134 34.71 -25.18 -22.02
N ARG A 135 34.82 -24.17 -22.89
CA ARG A 135 34.79 -24.33 -24.36
C ARG A 135 36.16 -24.13 -25.05
N ARG A 136 37.25 -24.28 -24.35
CA ARG A 136 38.59 -24.33 -24.96
C ARG A 136 39.40 -25.51 -24.41
N LEU A 137 39.04 -26.69 -24.86
CA LEU A 137 39.90 -27.87 -24.99
C LEU A 137 39.46 -28.67 -26.22
#